data_8118ae06e2b10d7b1b5b9bc0520acb44
#
_entry.id   8118ae06e2b10d7b1b5b9bc0520acb44
#
_cell.length_a   1.000
_cell.length_b   1.000
_cell.length_c   1.000
_cell.angle_alpha   90.00
_cell.angle_beta   90.00
_cell.angle_gamma   90.00
#
_symmetry.space_group_name_H-M   'P 1'
#
loop_
_entity.id
_entity.type
_entity.pdbx_description
1 polymer ?
#
loop_
_entity_poly.entity_id
_entity_poly.type
_entity_poly.pdbx_seq_one_letter_code
_entity_poly.pdbx_strand_id
1 'polypeptide(L)'
;MTHHRETPVEISKQEFKEIGYQLIDAVSEFLDTIAEKPVTSAETSEQIQKLLGNTVLPLNGTPASELMTKTTDLVINHSLYNGHPKFLGYITSSAAPIGALADLLAAAVNPNVGAQILSPVATEMEKQTIGWLSEFINVPTSYGGILVS
;
A
#
# COMPACT_ATOMS: atom_id res chain seq x y z
N MET A 1 25.16 24.08 -17.29
CA MET A 1 25.47 22.87 -16.52
C MET A 1 24.32 22.64 -15.56
N THR A 2 23.47 21.67 -15.84
CA THR A 2 22.39 21.27 -14.92
C THR A 2 23.03 20.49 -13.78
N HIS A 3 23.10 21.10 -12.61
CA HIS A 3 23.45 20.36 -11.40
C HIS A 3 22.36 19.33 -11.12
N HIS A 4 22.61 18.09 -11.44
CA HIS A 4 21.77 16.97 -11.01
C HIS A 4 21.99 16.83 -9.50
N ARG A 5 20.95 17.09 -8.72
CA ARG A 5 20.98 16.91 -7.27
C ARG A 5 20.74 15.43 -6.99
N GLU A 6 21.77 14.71 -6.59
CA GLU A 6 21.60 13.34 -6.09
C GLU A 6 21.03 13.39 -4.68
N THR A 7 19.93 12.69 -4.45
CA THR A 7 19.34 12.53 -3.12
C THR A 7 19.57 11.10 -2.64
N PRO A 8 19.84 10.88 -1.34
CA PRO A 8 20.12 9.55 -0.80
C PRO A 8 18.97 8.53 -0.96
N VAL A 9 17.75 9.00 -1.23
CA VAL A 9 16.55 8.17 -1.43
C VAL A 9 16.20 7.97 -2.91
N GLU A 10 17.01 8.52 -3.82
CA GLU A 10 16.78 8.40 -5.25
C GLU A 10 17.32 7.06 -5.76
N ILE A 11 16.50 6.35 -6.51
CA ILE A 11 16.89 5.10 -7.19
C ILE A 11 16.75 5.28 -8.69
N SER A 12 17.56 4.54 -9.46
CA SER A 12 17.49 4.60 -10.92
C SER A 12 16.16 4.04 -11.46
N LYS A 13 15.77 4.48 -12.66
CA LYS A 13 14.59 3.92 -13.34
C LYS A 13 14.67 2.39 -13.47
N GLN A 14 15.85 1.86 -13.72
CA GLN A 14 16.06 0.43 -13.86
C GLN A 14 15.86 -0.29 -12.53
N GLU A 15 16.47 0.20 -11.47
CA GLU A 15 16.34 -0.34 -10.11
C GLU A 15 14.89 -0.26 -9.61
N PHE A 16 14.19 0.88 -9.85
CA PHE A 16 12.77 1.01 -9.55
C PHE A 16 11.93 -0.07 -10.20
N LYS A 17 12.19 -0.37 -11.50
CA LYS A 17 11.48 -1.41 -12.23
C LYS A 17 11.75 -2.81 -11.67
N GLU A 18 13.01 -3.11 -11.39
CA GLU A 18 13.43 -4.43 -10.87
C GLU A 18 12.79 -4.69 -9.51
N ILE A 19 12.88 -3.75 -8.58
CA ILE A 19 12.24 -3.83 -7.27
C ILE A 19 10.71 -3.89 -7.40
N GLY A 20 10.13 -3.07 -8.27
CA GLY A 20 8.69 -3.03 -8.50
C GLY A 20 8.15 -4.36 -9.04
N TYR A 21 8.81 -4.98 -9.99
CA TYR A 21 8.40 -6.29 -10.49
C TYR A 21 8.49 -7.37 -9.41
N GLN A 22 9.56 -7.41 -8.63
CA GLN A 22 9.69 -8.33 -7.50
C GLN A 22 8.56 -8.16 -6.48
N LEU A 23 8.21 -6.92 -6.16
CA LEU A 23 7.10 -6.63 -5.24
C LEU A 23 5.76 -7.07 -5.82
N ILE A 24 5.49 -6.79 -7.10
CA ILE A 24 4.24 -7.20 -7.76
C ILE A 24 4.13 -8.72 -7.82
N ASP A 25 5.21 -9.43 -8.14
CA ASP A 25 5.23 -10.89 -8.16
C ASP A 25 4.93 -11.44 -6.76
N ALA A 26 5.57 -10.91 -5.71
CA ALA A 26 5.34 -11.33 -4.33
C ALA A 26 3.90 -11.06 -3.86
N VAL A 27 3.34 -9.90 -4.19
CA VAL A 27 1.94 -9.55 -3.86
C VAL A 27 0.96 -10.42 -4.64
N SER A 28 1.22 -10.69 -5.91
CA SER A 28 0.39 -11.57 -6.74
C SER A 28 0.33 -12.99 -6.18
N GLU A 29 1.48 -13.54 -5.83
CA GLU A 29 1.59 -14.87 -5.19
C GLU A 29 0.88 -14.91 -3.84
N PHE A 30 1.04 -13.86 -3.03
CA PHE A 30 0.36 -13.74 -1.74
C PHE A 30 -1.17 -13.73 -1.91
N LEU A 31 -1.70 -12.97 -2.85
CA LEU A 31 -3.14 -12.88 -3.10
C LEU A 31 -3.72 -14.20 -3.61
N ASP A 32 -2.98 -14.94 -4.41
CA ASP A 32 -3.39 -16.24 -4.93
C ASP A 32 -3.37 -17.34 -3.86
N THR A 33 -2.37 -17.30 -2.97
CA THR A 33 -2.13 -18.36 -1.98
C THR A 33 -2.62 -18.03 -0.57
N ILE A 34 -3.23 -16.89 -0.33
CA ILE A 34 -3.65 -16.44 1.02
C ILE A 34 -4.53 -17.47 1.74
N ALA A 35 -5.41 -18.17 1.00
CA ALA A 35 -6.32 -19.17 1.55
C ALA A 35 -5.61 -20.42 2.08
N GLU A 36 -4.39 -20.68 1.64
CA GLU A 36 -3.55 -21.83 2.03
C GLU A 36 -2.69 -21.52 3.26
N LYS A 37 -2.50 -20.24 3.56
CA LYS A 37 -1.72 -19.78 4.72
C LYS A 37 -2.53 -19.93 6.02
N PRO A 38 -1.89 -19.92 7.20
CA PRO A 38 -2.60 -19.70 8.45
C PRO A 38 -3.15 -18.29 8.49
N VAL A 39 -4.26 -18.05 9.19
CA VAL A 39 -4.85 -16.71 9.37
C VAL A 39 -3.85 -15.72 9.98
N THR A 40 -2.98 -16.22 10.86
CA THR A 40 -1.88 -15.47 11.48
C THR A 40 -0.81 -16.44 11.94
N SER A 41 0.44 -16.00 11.99
CA SER A 41 1.54 -16.73 12.63
C SER A 41 1.46 -16.70 14.18
N ALA A 42 0.59 -15.84 14.73
CA ALA A 42 0.34 -15.69 16.17
C ALA A 42 1.61 -15.39 17.00
N GLU A 43 2.56 -14.69 16.42
CA GLU A 43 3.82 -14.32 17.07
C GLU A 43 3.62 -13.26 18.14
N THR A 44 4.42 -13.34 19.20
CA THR A 44 4.44 -12.34 20.25
C THR A 44 5.21 -11.10 19.82
N SER A 45 4.99 -9.97 20.51
CA SER A 45 5.75 -8.75 20.25
C SER A 45 7.26 -8.95 20.39
N GLU A 46 7.72 -9.80 21.32
CA GLU A 46 9.13 -10.10 21.52
C GLU A 46 9.71 -10.91 20.34
N GLN A 47 8.92 -11.80 19.74
CA GLN A 47 9.33 -12.55 18.55
C GLN A 47 9.45 -11.63 17.36
N ILE A 48 8.48 -10.74 17.13
CA ILE A 48 8.54 -9.74 16.06
C ILE A 48 9.71 -8.76 16.27
N GLN A 49 9.95 -8.28 17.49
CA GLN A 49 11.11 -7.43 17.77
C GLN A 49 12.44 -8.12 17.45
N LYS A 50 12.56 -9.42 17.70
CA LYS A 50 13.76 -10.18 17.33
C LYS A 50 13.93 -10.30 15.81
N LEU A 51 12.82 -10.47 15.07
CA LEU A 51 12.85 -10.51 13.60
C LEU A 51 13.26 -9.16 13.00
N LEU A 52 12.76 -8.05 13.55
CA LEU A 52 13.14 -6.70 13.13
C LEU A 52 14.60 -6.39 13.43
N GLY A 53 15.16 -6.99 14.48
CA GLY A 53 16.56 -6.85 14.85
C GLY A 53 16.82 -5.62 15.73
N ASN A 54 17.97 -4.97 15.50
CA ASN A 54 18.43 -3.88 16.35
C ASN A 54 17.53 -2.64 16.29
N THR A 55 17.23 -2.06 17.45
CA THR A 55 16.43 -0.82 17.59
C THR A 55 17.26 0.46 17.56
N VAL A 56 18.60 0.36 17.44
CA VAL A 56 19.49 1.52 17.33
C VAL A 56 19.40 2.07 15.91
N LEU A 57 19.33 3.40 15.80
CA LEU A 57 19.34 4.08 14.51
C LEU A 57 20.54 3.67 13.68
N PRO A 58 20.36 3.11 12.47
CA PRO A 58 21.48 2.75 11.60
C PRO A 58 22.31 3.97 11.21
N LEU A 59 23.62 3.85 11.23
CA LEU A 59 24.53 4.90 10.76
C LEU A 59 24.66 4.93 9.24
N ASN A 60 24.36 3.82 8.58
CA ASN A 60 24.43 3.68 7.13
C ASN A 60 23.06 3.26 6.58
N GLY A 61 22.76 3.68 5.36
CA GLY A 61 21.58 3.22 4.63
C GLY A 61 21.69 1.75 4.20
N THR A 62 20.55 1.14 3.95
CA THR A 62 20.43 -0.20 3.35
C THR A 62 20.07 -0.05 1.87
N PRO A 63 20.63 -0.85 0.96
CA PRO A 63 20.21 -0.85 -0.45
C PRO A 63 18.68 -1.03 -0.59
N ALA A 64 18.05 -0.28 -1.51
CA ALA A 64 16.60 -0.27 -1.67
C ALA A 64 16.04 -1.66 -1.98
N SER A 65 16.72 -2.45 -2.80
CA SER A 65 16.33 -3.83 -3.14
C SER A 65 16.34 -4.76 -1.92
N GLU A 66 17.39 -4.69 -1.09
CA GLU A 66 17.49 -5.48 0.14
C GLU A 66 16.41 -5.07 1.15
N LEU A 67 16.21 -3.76 1.33
CA LEU A 67 15.18 -3.23 2.23
C LEU A 67 13.79 -3.69 1.79
N MET A 68 13.46 -3.58 0.50
CA MET A 68 12.17 -3.98 -0.02
C MET A 68 11.95 -5.49 0.12
N THR A 69 12.93 -6.31 -0.23
CA THR A 69 12.84 -7.77 -0.10
C THR A 69 12.59 -8.18 1.35
N LYS A 70 13.37 -7.65 2.29
CA LYS A 70 13.21 -7.93 3.71
C LYS A 70 11.84 -7.46 4.25
N THR A 71 11.42 -6.26 3.86
CA THR A 71 10.12 -5.71 4.31
C THR A 71 8.97 -6.52 3.76
N THR A 72 9.01 -6.89 2.48
CA THR A 72 7.99 -7.72 1.83
C THR A 72 7.86 -9.07 2.52
N ASP A 73 8.99 -9.73 2.79
CA ASP A 73 9.00 -11.02 3.50
C ASP A 73 8.40 -10.89 4.91
N LEU A 74 8.82 -9.90 5.68
CA LEU A 74 8.32 -9.66 7.02
C LEU A 74 6.81 -9.38 7.03
N VAL A 75 6.34 -8.50 6.15
CA VAL A 75 4.92 -8.12 6.12
C VAL A 75 4.05 -9.27 5.63
N ILE A 76 4.48 -9.98 4.57
CA ILE A 76 3.70 -11.10 4.02
C ILE A 76 3.66 -12.31 4.97
N ASN A 77 4.72 -12.60 5.71
CA ASN A 77 4.79 -13.83 6.49
C ASN A 77 4.45 -13.65 7.99
N HIS A 78 4.45 -12.42 8.49
CA HIS A 78 4.28 -12.14 9.93
C HIS A 78 3.10 -11.21 10.24
N SER A 79 2.10 -11.18 9.35
CA SER A 79 0.86 -10.41 9.57
C SER A 79 -0.33 -11.31 9.88
N LEU A 80 -1.38 -10.72 10.42
CA LEU A 80 -2.71 -11.29 10.41
C LEU A 80 -3.38 -10.90 9.09
N TYR A 81 -3.95 -11.88 8.39
CA TYR A 81 -4.51 -11.66 7.05
C TYR A 81 -6.01 -11.41 7.11
N ASN A 82 -6.42 -10.15 7.08
CA ASN A 82 -7.83 -9.75 7.10
C ASN A 82 -8.63 -10.33 5.91
N GLY A 83 -7.97 -10.51 4.76
CA GLY A 83 -8.58 -11.11 3.57
C GLY A 83 -8.65 -12.63 3.56
N HIS A 84 -8.16 -13.31 4.61
CA HIS A 84 -8.17 -14.76 4.67
C HIS A 84 -9.60 -15.30 4.82
N PRO A 85 -10.04 -16.31 4.04
CA PRO A 85 -11.43 -16.81 4.05
C PRO A 85 -11.88 -17.39 5.40
N LYS A 86 -10.96 -17.74 6.29
CA LYS A 86 -11.25 -18.23 7.65
C LYS A 86 -11.12 -17.14 8.71
N PHE A 87 -10.81 -15.90 8.34
CA PHE A 87 -10.78 -14.79 9.30
C PHE A 87 -12.19 -14.19 9.44
N LEU A 88 -12.78 -14.35 10.60
CA LEU A 88 -14.14 -13.91 10.92
C LEU A 88 -14.17 -12.81 12.00
N GLY A 89 -13.01 -12.22 12.28
CA GLY A 89 -12.88 -11.15 13.28
C GLY A 89 -13.10 -9.77 12.68
N TYR A 90 -13.54 -8.84 13.50
CA TYR A 90 -13.70 -7.41 13.20
C TYR A 90 -14.62 -7.10 12.00
N ILE A 91 -14.65 -5.83 11.60
CA ILE A 91 -15.34 -5.35 10.39
C ILE A 91 -14.24 -4.94 9.41
N THR A 92 -13.66 -5.92 8.73
CA THR A 92 -12.56 -5.71 7.78
C THR A 92 -12.92 -6.33 6.43
N SER A 93 -12.43 -5.73 5.36
CA SER A 93 -12.57 -6.27 4.00
C SER A 93 -11.27 -6.94 3.55
N SER A 94 -11.39 -7.84 2.57
CA SER A 94 -10.24 -8.27 1.79
C SER A 94 -9.70 -7.16 0.91
N ALA A 95 -8.43 -7.20 0.56
CA ALA A 95 -7.84 -6.29 -0.40
C ALA A 95 -8.50 -6.48 -1.78
N ALA A 96 -8.82 -5.38 -2.45
CA ALA A 96 -9.13 -5.40 -3.88
C ALA A 96 -7.81 -5.35 -4.67
N PRO A 97 -7.46 -6.36 -5.49
CA PRO A 97 -6.18 -6.39 -6.20
C PRO A 97 -5.95 -5.14 -7.06
N ILE A 98 -6.99 -4.68 -7.75
CA ILE A 98 -6.91 -3.44 -8.56
C ILE A 98 -6.71 -2.21 -7.68
N GLY A 99 -7.23 -2.20 -6.44
CA GLY A 99 -7.02 -1.14 -5.46
C GLY A 99 -5.56 -1.01 -5.06
N ALA A 100 -4.87 -2.13 -4.81
CA ALA A 100 -3.45 -2.12 -4.49
C ALA A 100 -2.59 -1.49 -5.61
N LEU A 101 -2.92 -1.77 -6.88
CA LEU A 101 -2.27 -1.13 -8.03
C LEU A 101 -2.62 0.36 -8.15
N ALA A 102 -3.86 0.74 -7.82
CA ALA A 102 -4.27 2.14 -7.79
C ALA A 102 -3.55 2.92 -6.69
N ASP A 103 -3.33 2.32 -5.52
CA ASP A 103 -2.56 2.92 -4.42
C ASP A 103 -1.09 3.14 -4.82
N LEU A 104 -0.48 2.19 -5.53
CA LEU A 104 0.87 2.37 -6.09
C LEU A 104 0.92 3.57 -7.04
N LEU A 105 -0.06 3.71 -7.94
CA LEU A 105 -0.15 4.85 -8.83
C LEU A 105 -0.37 6.15 -8.07
N ALA A 106 -1.28 6.16 -7.10
CA ALA A 106 -1.58 7.33 -6.27
C ALA A 106 -0.35 7.79 -5.47
N ALA A 107 0.38 6.86 -4.88
CA ALA A 107 1.63 7.15 -4.17
C ALA A 107 2.72 7.72 -5.08
N ALA A 108 2.82 7.21 -6.32
CA ALA A 108 3.83 7.67 -7.28
C ALA A 108 3.52 9.08 -7.82
N VAL A 109 2.25 9.38 -8.10
CA VAL A 109 1.80 10.71 -8.59
C VAL A 109 1.68 11.71 -7.44
N ASN A 110 1.35 11.22 -6.25
CA ASN A 110 1.13 12.00 -5.03
C ASN A 110 0.19 13.21 -5.23
N PRO A 111 -1.04 13.02 -5.77
CA PRO A 111 -1.95 14.12 -6.07
C PRO A 111 -2.48 14.78 -4.79
N ASN A 112 -2.43 16.10 -4.71
CA ASN A 112 -2.98 16.84 -3.58
C ASN A 112 -4.43 17.25 -3.87
N VAL A 113 -5.40 16.54 -3.29
CA VAL A 113 -6.84 16.79 -3.46
C VAL A 113 -7.39 17.88 -2.52
N GLY A 114 -6.55 18.57 -1.76
CA GLY A 114 -6.96 19.69 -0.88
C GLY A 114 -7.52 20.89 -1.63
N ALA A 115 -7.25 21.00 -2.94
CA ALA A 115 -7.89 21.98 -3.81
C ALA A 115 -7.95 21.45 -5.25
N GLN A 116 -9.06 21.72 -5.93
CA GLN A 116 -9.27 21.29 -7.32
C GLN A 116 -8.15 21.73 -8.26
N ILE A 117 -7.62 22.92 -8.10
CA ILE A 117 -6.53 23.44 -8.94
C ILE A 117 -5.21 22.66 -8.79
N LEU A 118 -5.01 22.00 -7.63
CA LEU A 118 -3.81 21.21 -7.34
C LEU A 118 -3.90 19.80 -7.89
N SER A 119 -5.11 19.26 -7.98
CA SER A 119 -5.36 17.91 -8.52
C SER A 119 -6.74 17.83 -9.19
N PRO A 120 -6.91 18.42 -10.38
CA PRO A 120 -8.21 18.52 -11.04
C PRO A 120 -8.85 17.14 -11.28
N VAL A 121 -8.09 16.20 -11.82
CA VAL A 121 -8.61 14.88 -12.18
C VAL A 121 -9.00 14.08 -10.93
N ALA A 122 -8.15 14.00 -9.91
CA ALA A 122 -8.45 13.23 -8.72
C ALA A 122 -9.65 13.82 -7.95
N THR A 123 -9.77 15.15 -7.89
CA THR A 123 -10.93 15.83 -7.29
C THR A 123 -12.23 15.52 -8.02
N GLU A 124 -12.23 15.50 -9.35
CA GLU A 124 -13.43 15.16 -10.11
C GLU A 124 -13.76 13.65 -10.03
N MET A 125 -12.77 12.78 -9.98
CA MET A 125 -12.97 11.34 -9.71
C MET A 125 -13.61 11.11 -8.33
N GLU A 126 -13.16 11.81 -7.29
CA GLU A 126 -13.77 11.75 -5.97
C GLU A 126 -15.26 12.16 -6.01
N LYS A 127 -15.55 13.32 -6.60
CA LYS A 127 -16.95 13.81 -6.74
C LYS A 127 -17.82 12.81 -7.49
N GLN A 128 -17.33 12.24 -8.58
CA GLN A 128 -18.04 11.25 -9.38
C GLN A 128 -18.30 9.99 -8.56
N THR A 129 -17.30 9.50 -7.83
CA THR A 129 -17.43 8.32 -6.95
C THR A 129 -18.45 8.56 -5.84
N ILE A 130 -18.44 9.73 -5.20
CA ILE A 130 -19.42 10.12 -4.20
C ILE A 130 -20.82 10.15 -4.80
N GLY A 131 -20.98 10.68 -6.02
CA GLY A 131 -22.25 10.67 -6.73
C GLY A 131 -22.77 9.26 -6.95
N TRP A 132 -21.94 8.33 -7.43
CA TRP A 132 -22.33 6.92 -7.61
C TRP A 132 -22.67 6.22 -6.29
N LEU A 133 -21.92 6.48 -5.22
CA LEU A 133 -22.25 5.93 -3.90
C LEU A 133 -23.56 6.47 -3.38
N SER A 134 -23.85 7.76 -3.56
CA SER A 134 -25.13 8.37 -3.17
C SER A 134 -26.30 7.73 -3.91
N GLU A 135 -26.17 7.53 -5.22
CA GLU A 135 -27.17 6.84 -6.03
C GLU A 135 -27.37 5.39 -5.55
N PHE A 136 -26.28 4.66 -5.32
CA PHE A 136 -26.32 3.27 -4.87
C PHE A 136 -27.07 3.07 -3.54
N ILE A 137 -26.88 4.01 -2.58
CA ILE A 137 -27.57 3.96 -1.28
C ILE A 137 -28.87 4.78 -1.23
N ASN A 138 -29.34 5.26 -2.40
CA ASN A 138 -30.57 6.05 -2.55
C ASN A 138 -30.59 7.34 -1.69
N VAL A 139 -29.46 8.03 -1.64
CA VAL A 139 -29.32 9.38 -1.05
C VAL A 139 -29.33 10.40 -2.18
N PRO A 140 -30.01 11.57 -2.03
CA PRO A 140 -30.02 12.58 -3.07
C PRO A 140 -28.60 13.02 -3.47
N THR A 141 -28.28 12.99 -4.77
CA THR A 141 -26.98 13.39 -5.31
C THR A 141 -26.68 14.88 -5.14
N SER A 142 -27.67 15.68 -4.70
CA SER A 142 -27.48 17.07 -4.31
C SER A 142 -26.70 17.25 -3.00
N TYR A 143 -26.56 16.18 -2.22
CA TYR A 143 -25.73 16.18 -1.03
C TYR A 143 -24.25 16.04 -1.43
N GLY A 144 -23.40 16.85 -0.81
CA GLY A 144 -21.97 16.69 -0.94
C GLY A 144 -21.45 15.54 -0.06
N GLY A 145 -20.22 15.17 -0.29
CA GLY A 145 -19.50 14.18 0.50
C GLY A 145 -17.99 14.35 0.37
N ILE A 146 -17.27 13.60 1.19
CA ILE A 146 -15.81 13.49 1.14
C ILE A 146 -15.44 12.05 1.47
N LEU A 147 -14.45 11.50 0.78
CA LEU A 147 -13.85 10.22 1.14
C LEU A 147 -12.77 10.46 2.21
N VAL A 148 -12.82 9.69 3.28
CA VAL A 148 -11.85 9.74 4.38
C VAL A 148 -11.24 8.36 4.60
N SER A 149 -9.99 8.30 5.04
CA SER A 149 -9.26 7.08 5.41
C SER A 149 -9.43 6.76 6.89
#